data_f89a535bf4399df2a38a2daa332d57df
#
_entry.id   f89a535bf4399df2a38a2daa332d57df
#
_cell.length_a   1.000
_cell.length_b   1.000
_cell.length_c   1.000
_cell.angle_alpha   90.00
_cell.angle_beta   90.00
_cell.angle_gamma   90.00
#
_symmetry.space_group_name_H-M   'P 1'
#
loop_
_entity.id
_entity.type
_entity.pdbx_description
1 polymer ?
#
loop_
_entity_poly.entity_id
_entity_poly.type
_entity_poly.pdbx_seq_one_letter_code
_entity_poly.pdbx_strand_id
1 'polypeptide(L)'
;MCIRDRDSIITTIGEMFEIQTILENFQTSLGMYTSGFGAQLTWTLPFGLLIMFAIFNRFDKSLEEAARDLGANPNQTFWYVVFPIIAPSIVGIALFGFTLSYDELARSSQVMGATNTLPLDLRGLTTTVTTPIIYALGTVTTSISLSLIHI
;
A
#
# COMPACT_ATOMS: atom_id res chain seq x y z
N MET A 1 -12.07 -18.12 40.03
CA MET A 1 -12.77 -19.30 39.51
C MET A 1 -13.62 -19.00 38.27
N CYS A 2 -13.94 -17.76 37.97
CA CYS A 2 -14.82 -17.36 36.85
C CYS A 2 -14.11 -17.09 35.51
N ILE A 3 -12.79 -16.93 35.48
CA ILE A 3 -12.03 -16.60 34.26
C ILE A 3 -11.76 -17.86 33.43
N ARG A 4 -11.54 -19.01 34.09
CA ARG A 4 -11.24 -20.29 33.43
C ARG A 4 -12.42 -20.89 32.66
N ASP A 5 -13.66 -20.56 33.05
CA ASP A 5 -14.86 -21.03 32.35
C ASP A 5 -15.14 -20.25 31.06
N ARG A 6 -14.78 -18.96 31.02
CA ARG A 6 -14.97 -18.12 29.83
C ARG A 6 -14.05 -18.53 28.68
N ASP A 7 -12.81 -18.85 29.00
CA ASP A 7 -11.85 -19.30 27.98
C ASP A 7 -12.22 -20.70 27.46
N SER A 8 -12.78 -21.58 28.33
CA SER A 8 -13.30 -22.87 27.93
C SER A 8 -14.52 -22.76 27.01
N ILE A 9 -15.41 -21.78 27.23
CA ILE A 9 -16.59 -21.57 26.38
C ILE A 9 -16.17 -21.02 25.00
N ILE A 10 -15.22 -20.09 24.98
CA ILE A 10 -14.71 -19.49 23.73
C ILE A 10 -13.97 -20.55 22.90
N THR A 11 -13.15 -21.39 23.51
CA THR A 11 -12.47 -22.49 22.82
C THR A 11 -13.47 -23.54 22.32
N THR A 12 -14.48 -23.89 23.11
CA THR A 12 -15.51 -24.86 22.71
C THR A 12 -16.39 -24.32 21.58
N ILE A 13 -16.73 -23.04 21.59
CA ILE A 13 -17.46 -22.41 20.48
C ILE A 13 -16.56 -22.31 19.23
N GLY A 14 -15.28 -21.98 19.40
CA GLY A 14 -14.30 -21.96 18.33
C GLY A 14 -14.12 -23.33 17.66
N GLU A 15 -14.06 -24.40 18.46
CA GLU A 15 -13.98 -25.78 17.97
C GLU A 15 -15.29 -26.24 17.30
N MET A 16 -16.46 -25.87 17.84
CA MET A 16 -17.77 -26.23 17.25
C MET A 16 -18.00 -25.63 15.87
N PHE A 17 -17.43 -24.47 15.57
CA PHE A 17 -17.63 -23.80 14.28
C PHE A 17 -16.41 -23.92 13.36
N GLU A 18 -15.39 -24.69 13.71
CA GLU A 18 -14.11 -24.76 12.98
C GLU A 18 -13.50 -23.35 12.69
N ILE A 19 -13.87 -22.35 13.50
CA ILE A 19 -13.46 -20.95 13.28
C ILE A 19 -11.94 -20.83 13.38
N GLN A 20 -11.31 -21.62 14.24
CA GLN A 20 -9.84 -21.59 14.37
C GLN A 20 -9.16 -22.12 13.11
N THR A 21 -9.64 -23.21 12.54
CA THR A 21 -9.10 -23.75 11.28
C THR A 21 -9.38 -22.82 10.11
N ILE A 22 -10.53 -22.16 10.11
CA ILE A 22 -10.85 -21.12 9.12
C ILE A 22 -9.93 -19.91 9.28
N LEU A 23 -9.67 -19.44 10.50
CA LEU A 23 -8.78 -18.31 10.76
C LEU A 23 -7.32 -18.65 10.45
N GLU A 24 -6.83 -19.84 10.81
CA GLU A 24 -5.49 -20.31 10.46
C GLU A 24 -5.32 -20.46 8.95
N ASN A 25 -6.29 -21.08 8.27
CA ASN A 25 -6.29 -21.17 6.81
C ASN A 25 -6.42 -19.81 6.15
N PHE A 26 -7.18 -18.88 6.73
CA PHE A 26 -7.29 -17.52 6.24
C PHE A 26 -5.99 -16.75 6.41
N GLN A 27 -5.30 -16.91 7.55
CA GLN A 27 -3.98 -16.30 7.78
C GLN A 27 -2.89 -16.89 6.90
N THR A 28 -2.91 -18.21 6.65
CA THR A 28 -1.94 -18.88 5.77
C THR A 28 -2.21 -18.66 4.29
N SER A 29 -3.47 -18.61 3.87
CA SER A 29 -3.85 -18.39 2.47
C SER A 29 -3.82 -16.93 2.06
N LEU A 30 -4.07 -16.00 2.99
CA LEU A 30 -3.88 -14.56 2.85
C LEU A 30 -2.43 -14.16 3.23
N GLY A 31 -1.44 -14.87 2.74
CA GLY A 31 -0.06 -14.61 3.04
C GLY A 31 0.38 -13.16 2.88
N MET A 32 1.63 -12.86 3.15
CA MET A 32 2.27 -11.54 3.14
C MET A 32 1.81 -10.65 1.96
N TYR A 33 1.62 -11.24 0.77
CA TYR A 33 1.27 -10.49 -0.43
C TYR A 33 -0.19 -9.99 -0.46
N THR A 34 -1.14 -10.77 0.03
CA THR A 34 -2.57 -10.41 -0.01
C THR A 34 -2.97 -9.57 1.20
N SER A 35 -2.58 -9.99 2.39
CA SER A 35 -2.89 -9.32 3.64
C SER A 35 -2.15 -7.99 3.76
N GLY A 36 -0.84 -7.98 3.51
CA GLY A 36 -0.03 -6.77 3.51
C GLY A 36 -0.44 -5.78 2.43
N PHE A 37 -0.69 -6.27 1.21
CA PHE A 37 -1.16 -5.45 0.11
C PHE A 37 -2.51 -4.79 0.42
N GLY A 38 -3.48 -5.54 0.95
CA GLY A 38 -4.77 -5.00 1.34
C GLY A 38 -4.67 -3.91 2.41
N ALA A 39 -3.86 -4.13 3.44
CA ALA A 39 -3.64 -3.15 4.51
C ALA A 39 -2.98 -1.86 3.99
N GLN A 40 -1.99 -1.98 3.12
CA GLN A 40 -1.32 -0.83 2.50
C GLN A 40 -2.25 -0.07 1.55
N LEU A 41 -3.02 -0.80 0.75
CA LEU A 41 -3.97 -0.21 -0.20
C LEU A 41 -5.07 0.57 0.50
N THR A 42 -5.57 0.11 1.63
CA THR A 42 -6.59 0.79 2.43
C THR A 42 -6.14 2.19 2.88
N TRP A 43 -4.84 2.38 3.07
CA TRP A 43 -4.27 3.66 3.47
C TRP A 43 -3.87 4.54 2.28
N THR A 44 -3.17 3.98 1.33
CA THR A 44 -2.63 4.74 0.19
C THR A 44 -3.71 5.14 -0.81
N LEU A 45 -4.76 4.33 -0.96
CA LEU A 45 -5.84 4.56 -1.93
C LEU A 45 -6.62 5.86 -1.67
N PRO A 46 -7.07 6.19 -0.43
CA PRO A 46 -7.75 7.45 -0.18
C PRO A 46 -6.92 8.68 -0.52
N PHE A 47 -5.62 8.65 -0.18
CA PHE A 47 -4.72 9.75 -0.52
C PHE A 47 -4.48 9.86 -2.03
N GLY A 48 -4.29 8.73 -2.70
CA GLY A 48 -4.16 8.71 -4.16
C GLY A 48 -5.40 9.27 -4.85
N LEU A 49 -6.60 8.90 -4.39
CA LEU A 49 -7.86 9.42 -4.92
C LEU A 49 -8.02 10.92 -4.68
N LEU A 50 -7.66 11.44 -3.49
CA LEU A 50 -7.72 12.87 -3.21
C LEU A 50 -6.81 13.67 -4.13
N ILE A 51 -5.59 13.21 -4.36
CA ILE A 51 -4.65 13.88 -5.25
C ILE A 51 -5.15 13.80 -6.70
N MET A 52 -5.63 12.64 -7.13
CA MET A 52 -6.18 12.46 -8.47
C MET A 52 -7.40 13.37 -8.70
N PHE A 53 -8.28 13.48 -7.72
CA PHE A 53 -9.42 14.41 -7.77
C PHE A 53 -8.98 15.86 -7.92
N ALA A 54 -7.94 16.28 -7.20
CA ALA A 54 -7.38 17.62 -7.33
C ALA A 54 -6.81 17.88 -8.74
N ILE A 55 -6.18 16.87 -9.35
CA ILE A 55 -5.63 16.95 -10.70
C ILE A 55 -6.76 17.10 -11.74
N PHE A 56 -7.79 16.26 -11.64
CA PHE A 56 -8.94 16.34 -12.55
C PHE A 56 -9.71 17.65 -12.42
N ASN A 57 -9.78 18.24 -11.24
CA ASN A 57 -10.39 19.57 -11.06
C ASN A 57 -9.61 20.70 -11.73
N ARG A 58 -8.32 20.51 -11.98
CA ARG A 58 -7.47 21.48 -12.70
C ARG A 58 -7.36 21.18 -14.19
N PHE A 59 -7.89 20.05 -14.63
CA PHE A 59 -7.82 19.65 -16.02
C PHE A 59 -8.75 20.53 -16.87
N ASP A 60 -8.21 21.11 -17.94
CA ASP A 60 -8.99 21.93 -18.87
C ASP A 60 -9.77 21.03 -19.82
N LYS A 61 -11.08 21.03 -19.66
CA LYS A 61 -12.01 20.24 -20.51
C LYS A 61 -12.05 20.72 -21.97
N SER A 62 -11.62 21.93 -22.25
CA SER A 62 -11.59 22.47 -23.62
C SER A 62 -10.64 21.65 -24.52
N LEU A 63 -9.61 21.05 -23.96
CA LEU A 63 -8.68 20.16 -24.68
C LEU A 63 -9.38 18.87 -25.16
N GLU A 64 -10.27 18.34 -24.34
CA GLU A 64 -11.07 17.17 -24.70
C GLU A 64 -12.13 17.52 -25.77
N GLU A 65 -12.77 18.68 -25.66
CA GLU A 65 -13.73 19.18 -26.63
C GLU A 65 -13.06 19.44 -27.97
N ALA A 66 -11.92 20.11 -27.99
CA ALA A 66 -11.14 20.35 -29.20
C ALA A 66 -10.71 19.06 -29.91
N ALA A 67 -10.32 18.03 -29.16
CA ALA A 67 -9.97 16.73 -29.73
C ALA A 67 -11.19 16.06 -30.39
N ARG A 68 -12.35 16.17 -29.78
CA ARG A 68 -13.62 15.65 -30.34
C ARG A 68 -14.07 16.41 -31.58
N ASP A 69 -13.90 17.72 -31.62
CA ASP A 69 -14.20 18.56 -32.78
C ASP A 69 -13.32 18.17 -33.98
N LEU A 70 -12.10 17.71 -33.72
CA LEU A 70 -11.21 17.16 -34.74
C LEU A 70 -11.54 15.70 -35.14
N GLY A 71 -12.63 15.14 -34.60
CA GLY A 71 -13.11 13.80 -34.95
C GLY A 71 -12.48 12.66 -34.18
N ALA A 72 -11.78 12.94 -33.05
CA ALA A 72 -11.19 11.89 -32.22
C ALA A 72 -12.27 11.08 -31.48
N ASN A 73 -12.12 9.76 -31.47
CA ASN A 73 -12.94 8.87 -30.65
C ASN A 73 -12.59 9.06 -29.16
N PRO A 74 -13.52 8.76 -28.21
CA PRO A 74 -13.26 8.90 -26.78
C PRO A 74 -12.00 8.18 -26.31
N ASN A 75 -11.71 7.02 -26.87
CA ASN A 75 -10.50 6.24 -26.58
C ASN A 75 -9.23 6.93 -27.07
N GLN A 76 -9.29 7.54 -28.24
CA GLN A 76 -8.19 8.34 -28.81
C GLN A 76 -7.97 9.61 -28.00
N THR A 77 -9.03 10.30 -27.63
CA THR A 77 -8.97 11.49 -26.76
C THR A 77 -8.31 11.16 -25.43
N PHE A 78 -8.68 10.04 -24.81
CA PHE A 78 -8.08 9.63 -23.55
C PHE A 78 -6.57 9.34 -23.70
N TRP A 79 -6.17 8.49 -24.63
CA TRP A 79 -4.77 8.05 -24.73
C TRP A 79 -3.82 9.10 -25.31
N TYR A 80 -4.30 9.96 -26.20
CA TYR A 80 -3.43 10.94 -26.88
C TYR A 80 -3.49 12.35 -26.29
N VAL A 81 -4.56 12.69 -25.54
CA VAL A 81 -4.72 14.03 -24.96
C VAL A 81 -4.72 13.98 -23.44
N VAL A 82 -5.65 13.24 -22.85
CA VAL A 82 -5.83 13.24 -21.39
C VAL A 82 -4.66 12.54 -20.68
N PHE A 83 -4.34 11.32 -21.09
CA PHE A 83 -3.31 10.50 -20.41
C PHE A 83 -1.93 11.16 -20.38
N PRO A 84 -1.36 11.69 -21.46
CA PRO A 84 -0.04 12.33 -21.40
C PRO A 84 -0.02 13.58 -20.52
N ILE A 85 -1.13 14.30 -20.37
CA ILE A 85 -1.22 15.47 -19.48
C ILE A 85 -1.23 15.04 -18.01
N ILE A 86 -1.92 13.96 -17.66
CA ILE A 86 -2.02 13.49 -16.29
C ILE A 86 -0.88 12.52 -15.89
N ALA A 87 -0.14 11.96 -16.85
CA ALA A 87 0.91 10.97 -16.62
C ALA A 87 1.98 11.42 -15.62
N PRO A 88 2.53 12.65 -15.67
CA PRO A 88 3.48 13.13 -14.68
C PRO A 88 2.90 13.13 -13.26
N SER A 89 1.62 13.45 -13.15
CA SER A 89 0.93 13.45 -11.86
C SER A 89 0.68 12.05 -11.32
N ILE A 90 0.40 11.08 -12.20
CA ILE A 90 0.28 9.66 -11.82
C ILE A 90 1.59 9.13 -11.27
N VAL A 91 2.72 9.48 -11.88
CA VAL A 91 4.05 9.12 -11.37
C VAL A 91 4.27 9.73 -9.98
N GLY A 92 3.92 11.00 -9.78
CA GLY A 92 3.99 11.65 -8.48
C GLY A 92 3.14 10.96 -7.40
N ILE A 93 1.91 10.55 -7.74
CA ILE A 93 1.03 9.79 -6.84
C ILE A 93 1.62 8.42 -6.51
N ALA A 94 2.18 7.74 -7.50
CA ALA A 94 2.81 6.42 -7.29
C ALA A 94 4.02 6.51 -6.36
N LEU A 95 4.86 7.51 -6.52
CA LEU A 95 6.00 7.76 -5.63
C LEU A 95 5.56 8.12 -4.22
N PHE A 96 4.54 8.96 -4.09
CA PHE A 96 3.96 9.31 -2.81
C PHE A 96 3.36 8.08 -2.11
N GLY A 97 2.59 7.27 -2.84
CA GLY A 97 2.04 6.01 -2.33
C GLY A 97 3.14 5.03 -1.89
N PHE A 98 4.22 4.94 -2.66
CA PHE A 98 5.39 4.13 -2.29
C PHE A 98 6.03 4.60 -0.99
N THR A 99 6.23 5.91 -0.83
CA THR A 99 6.81 6.49 0.39
C THR A 99 5.92 6.24 1.60
N LEU A 100 4.60 6.45 1.47
CA LEU A 100 3.64 6.17 2.54
C LEU A 100 3.61 4.69 2.91
N SER A 101 3.65 3.81 1.91
CA SER A 101 3.68 2.36 2.13
C SER A 101 4.97 1.91 2.83
N TYR A 102 6.09 2.54 2.51
CA TYR A 102 7.38 2.23 3.11
C TYR A 102 7.45 2.66 4.58
N ASP A 103 6.86 3.79 4.94
CA ASP A 103 6.90 4.34 6.30
C ASP A 103 5.85 3.72 7.24
N GLU A 104 4.95 2.87 6.72
CA GLU A 104 3.82 2.31 7.49
C GLU A 104 4.23 1.10 8.33
N LEU A 105 4.87 1.36 9.48
CA LEU A 105 5.32 0.34 10.42
C LEU A 105 4.17 -0.22 11.28
N ALA A 106 3.22 0.63 11.68
CA ALA A 106 2.18 0.26 12.64
C ALA A 106 1.22 -0.81 12.08
N ARG A 107 0.76 -0.66 10.85
CA ARG A 107 -0.13 -1.63 10.21
C ARG A 107 0.61 -2.87 9.76
N SER A 108 1.81 -2.69 9.21
CA SER A 108 2.66 -3.82 8.83
C SER A 108 2.91 -4.77 10.01
N SER A 109 3.16 -4.23 11.20
CA SER A 109 3.36 -5.05 12.40
C SER A 109 2.13 -5.83 12.85
N GLN A 110 0.93 -5.37 12.50
CA GLN A 110 -0.32 -6.04 12.89
C GLN A 110 -0.78 -7.09 11.88
N VAL A 111 -0.39 -6.94 10.61
CA VAL A 111 -0.96 -7.72 9.51
C VAL A 111 0.01 -8.77 8.97
N MET A 112 1.33 -8.57 9.14
CA MET A 112 2.35 -9.43 8.54
C MET A 112 2.60 -10.76 9.28
N GLY A 113 2.09 -10.93 10.50
CA GLY A 113 2.24 -12.17 11.26
C GLY A 113 3.71 -12.54 11.50
N ALA A 114 4.11 -13.73 11.04
CA ALA A 114 5.47 -14.27 11.22
C ALA A 114 6.49 -13.71 10.19
N THR A 115 6.01 -13.07 9.12
CA THR A 115 6.87 -12.48 8.08
C THR A 115 6.96 -10.98 8.27
N ASN A 116 8.17 -10.43 8.19
CA ASN A 116 8.40 -9.00 8.37
C ASN A 116 8.55 -8.28 7.02
N THR A 117 8.18 -7.01 6.99
CA THR A 117 8.58 -6.11 5.91
C THR A 117 9.97 -5.55 6.17
N LEU A 118 10.65 -5.10 5.10
CA LEU A 118 11.99 -4.51 5.23
C LEU A 118 12.07 -3.40 6.30
N PRO A 119 11.13 -2.44 6.40
CA PRO A 119 11.15 -1.43 7.46
C PRO A 119 10.98 -2.00 8.87
N LEU A 120 10.20 -3.06 9.03
CA LEU A 120 10.02 -3.76 10.31
C LEU A 120 11.29 -4.46 10.74
N ASP A 121 11.98 -5.15 9.83
CA ASP A 121 13.26 -5.80 10.10
C ASP A 121 14.34 -4.78 10.45
N LEU A 122 14.41 -3.67 9.71
CA LEU A 122 15.33 -2.57 10.03
C LEU A 122 15.09 -2.02 11.43
N ARG A 123 13.83 -1.81 11.81
CA ARG A 123 13.48 -1.36 13.16
C ARG A 123 13.88 -2.39 14.21
N GLY A 124 13.63 -3.67 13.99
CA GLY A 124 14.05 -4.75 14.89
C GLY A 124 15.56 -4.76 15.09
N LEU A 125 16.32 -4.64 14.02
CA LEU A 125 17.79 -4.58 14.06
C LEU A 125 18.32 -3.32 14.78
N THR A 126 17.69 -2.17 14.60
CA THR A 126 18.09 -0.92 15.27
C THR A 126 17.85 -0.95 16.78
N THR A 127 16.87 -1.72 17.24
CA THR A 127 16.57 -1.86 18.67
C THR A 127 17.46 -2.87 19.38
N THR A 128 17.99 -3.85 18.66
CA THR A 128 18.79 -4.94 19.24
C THR A 128 20.28 -4.71 19.12
N VAL A 129 20.79 -4.47 17.93
CA VAL A 129 22.24 -4.25 17.68
C VAL A 129 22.41 -3.35 16.46
N THR A 130 23.03 -2.20 16.65
CA THR A 130 23.43 -1.34 15.53
C THR A 130 24.61 -1.92 14.78
N THR A 131 24.36 -2.48 13.62
CA THR A 131 25.39 -3.04 12.71
C THR A 131 25.64 -2.12 11.52
N PRO A 132 26.84 -2.13 10.93
CA PRO A 132 27.13 -1.37 9.69
C PRO A 132 26.19 -1.68 8.54
N ILE A 133 25.59 -2.86 8.52
CA ILE A 133 24.62 -3.32 7.51
C ILE A 133 23.38 -2.42 7.50
N ILE A 134 22.93 -1.94 8.65
CA ILE A 134 21.75 -1.05 8.77
C ILE A 134 22.00 0.27 8.04
N TYR A 135 23.18 0.84 8.20
CA TYR A 135 23.56 2.09 7.53
C TYR A 135 23.68 1.88 6.02
N ALA A 136 24.24 0.76 5.58
CA ALA A 136 24.33 0.42 4.15
C ALA A 136 22.92 0.27 3.53
N LEU A 137 22.02 -0.48 4.17
CA LEU A 137 20.63 -0.64 3.74
C LEU A 137 19.88 0.70 3.69
N GLY A 138 20.01 1.53 4.73
CA GLY A 138 19.42 2.87 4.77
C GLY A 138 19.93 3.75 3.63
N THR A 139 21.23 3.70 3.33
CA THR A 139 21.82 4.47 2.23
C THR A 139 21.29 4.00 0.87
N VAL A 140 21.19 2.70 0.65
CA VAL A 140 20.68 2.13 -0.60
C VAL A 140 19.21 2.52 -0.82
N THR A 141 18.36 2.35 0.19
CA THR A 141 16.94 2.69 0.09
C THR A 141 16.71 4.18 -0.13
N THR A 142 17.47 5.03 0.56
CA THR A 142 17.42 6.50 0.35
C THR A 142 17.90 6.87 -1.05
N SER A 143 18.97 6.26 -1.54
CA SER A 143 19.50 6.51 -2.88
C SER A 143 18.50 6.12 -3.98
N ILE A 144 17.82 4.99 -3.81
CA ILE A 144 16.77 4.55 -4.75
C ILE A 144 15.60 5.54 -4.73
N SER A 145 15.13 5.95 -3.55
CA SER A 145 14.04 6.91 -3.40
C SER A 145 14.36 8.26 -4.03
N LEU A 146 15.58 8.78 -3.80
CA LEU A 146 16.04 10.02 -4.41
C LEU A 146 16.18 9.91 -5.93
N SER A 147 16.66 8.78 -6.44
CA SER A 147 16.76 8.52 -7.87
C SER A 147 15.39 8.54 -8.55
N LEU A 148 14.38 7.92 -7.91
CA LEU A 148 13.01 7.91 -8.41
C LEU A 148 12.36 9.31 -8.39
N ILE A 149 12.68 10.16 -7.43
CA ILE A 149 12.17 11.55 -7.36
C ILE A 149 12.79 12.43 -8.46
N HIS A 150 14.01 12.10 -8.90
CA HIS A 150 14.75 12.91 -9.91
C HIS A 150 14.38 12.56 -11.36
N ILE A 151 13.68 11.44 -11.59
CA ILE A 151 13.18 11.03 -12.91
C ILE A 151 11.83 11.68 -13.19
#